data_e9f577207d684854ee0307ef72a8cdde
#
_entry.id   e9f577207d684854ee0307ef72a8cdde
#
_cell.length_a   1.000
_cell.length_b   1.000
_cell.length_c   1.000
_cell.angle_alpha   90.00
_cell.angle_beta   90.00
_cell.angle_gamma   90.00
#
_symmetry.space_group_name_H-M   'P 1'
#
loop_
_entity.id
_entity.type
_entity.pdbx_description
1 polymer ?
#
loop_
_entity_poly.entity_id
_entity_poly.type
_entity_poly.pdbx_seq_one_letter_code
_entity_poly.pdbx_strand_id
1 'polypeptide(L)'
;MPILLDTSEGLAHWVWQTYGVRPDRMRCIARLSCEIHRIGRAEHAAEDLSLRIYPRGAGGTADIEAEMAWLAGLGDAGCRVPTPRAGVDGRLVQCRPDGRAAVLLSWVSGRILDAGLRPLHLRRVGRLVGM
;
A
#
# COMPACT_ATOMS: atom_id res chain seq x y z
N MET A 1 6.47 23.46 -16.18
CA MET A 1 7.45 22.39 -16.33
C MET A 1 6.79 21.05 -15.97
N PRO A 2 6.87 20.06 -16.84
CA PRO A 2 6.26 18.78 -16.51
C PRO A 2 6.99 18.12 -15.34
N ILE A 3 6.21 17.57 -14.42
CA ILE A 3 6.74 16.81 -13.30
C ILE A 3 7.11 15.42 -13.81
N LEU A 4 8.35 15.02 -13.58
CA LEU A 4 8.81 13.70 -13.95
C LEU A 4 8.24 12.68 -12.95
N LEU A 5 7.33 11.84 -13.41
CA LEU A 5 6.61 10.88 -12.57
C LEU A 5 7.50 9.82 -11.91
N ASP A 6 8.66 9.56 -12.52
CA ASP A 6 9.60 8.55 -12.02
C ASP A 6 10.53 9.08 -10.93
N THR A 7 10.45 10.37 -10.62
CA THR A 7 11.23 10.95 -9.53
C THR A 7 10.47 10.86 -8.21
N SER A 8 11.23 10.85 -7.11
CA SER A 8 10.62 10.91 -5.76
C SER A 8 9.73 12.14 -5.60
N GLU A 9 10.15 13.27 -6.17
CA GLU A 9 9.41 14.53 -6.10
C GLU A 9 8.10 14.46 -6.88
N GLY A 10 8.13 13.88 -8.08
CA GLY A 10 6.93 13.68 -8.89
C GLY A 10 5.95 12.73 -8.23
N LEU A 11 6.46 11.66 -7.61
CA LEU A 11 5.63 10.71 -6.89
C LEU A 11 5.00 11.34 -5.64
N ALA A 12 5.77 12.12 -4.89
CA ALA A 12 5.26 12.83 -3.72
C ALA A 12 4.14 13.81 -4.09
N HIS A 13 4.30 14.52 -5.19
CA HIS A 13 3.27 15.43 -5.70
C HIS A 13 2.00 14.68 -6.09
N TRP A 14 2.15 13.55 -6.77
CA TRP A 14 1.01 12.72 -7.16
C TRP A 14 0.25 12.19 -5.93
N VAL A 15 0.97 11.74 -4.90
CA VAL A 15 0.37 11.28 -3.64
C VAL A 15 -0.40 12.42 -2.96
N TRP A 16 0.17 13.61 -2.94
CA TRP A 16 -0.49 14.78 -2.38
C TRP A 16 -1.80 15.10 -3.10
N GLN A 17 -1.77 15.13 -4.42
CA GLN A 17 -2.96 15.44 -5.22
C GLN A 17 -4.02 14.35 -5.13
N THR A 18 -3.60 13.09 -5.10
CA THR A 18 -4.52 11.95 -5.16
C THR A 18 -5.14 11.62 -3.81
N TYR A 19 -4.36 11.70 -2.75
CA TYR A 19 -4.78 11.26 -1.42
C TYR A 19 -4.88 12.37 -0.38
N GLY A 20 -4.44 13.56 -0.70
CA GLY A 20 -4.39 14.65 0.27
C GLY A 20 -3.37 14.41 1.39
N VAL A 21 -2.41 13.54 1.14
CA VAL A 21 -1.34 13.21 2.09
C VAL A 21 -0.07 13.90 1.65
N ARG A 22 0.56 14.63 2.57
CA ARG A 22 1.85 15.28 2.30
C ARG A 22 2.99 14.38 2.77
N PRO A 23 3.69 13.73 1.82
CA PRO A 23 4.84 12.91 2.20
C PRO A 23 5.98 13.77 2.73
N ASP A 24 6.51 13.40 3.89
CA ASP A 24 7.71 13.99 4.47
C ASP A 24 8.95 13.18 4.08
N ARG A 25 8.79 11.86 4.08
CA ARG A 25 9.85 10.92 3.68
C ARG A 25 9.23 9.86 2.79
N MET A 26 9.93 9.52 1.71
CA MET A 26 9.53 8.45 0.80
C MET A 26 10.73 7.59 0.48
N ARG A 27 10.57 6.28 0.60
CA ARG A 27 11.61 5.31 0.27
C ARG A 27 11.01 4.11 -0.44
N CYS A 28 11.58 3.79 -1.60
CA CYS A 28 11.22 2.55 -2.29
C CYS A 28 11.88 1.39 -1.54
N ILE A 29 11.07 0.46 -1.05
CA ILE A 29 11.54 -0.68 -0.26
C ILE A 29 11.50 -1.99 -1.03
N ALA A 30 10.76 -2.06 -2.12
CA ALA A 30 10.68 -3.26 -2.94
C ALA A 30 10.29 -2.91 -4.37
N ARG A 31 10.85 -3.67 -5.32
CA ARG A 31 10.53 -3.58 -6.75
C ARG A 31 10.43 -4.99 -7.32
N LEU A 32 9.58 -5.81 -6.71
CA LEU A 32 9.35 -7.18 -7.17
C LEU A 32 8.15 -7.20 -8.13
N SER A 33 7.10 -7.94 -7.78
CA SER A 33 5.86 -7.91 -8.55
C SER A 33 5.18 -6.54 -8.51
N CYS A 34 5.33 -5.83 -7.40
CA CYS A 34 4.84 -4.45 -7.25
C CYS A 34 5.97 -3.56 -6.76
N GLU A 35 5.89 -2.27 -7.08
CA GLU A 35 6.73 -1.28 -6.39
C GLU A 35 6.05 -0.94 -5.08
N ILE A 36 6.81 -0.94 -3.99
CA ILE A 36 6.30 -0.57 -2.67
C ILE A 36 7.15 0.57 -2.13
N HIS A 37 6.50 1.67 -1.82
CA HIS A 37 7.13 2.85 -1.23
C HIS A 37 6.60 3.06 0.18
N ARG A 38 7.50 3.20 1.13
CA ARG A 38 7.13 3.59 2.50
C ARG A 38 7.09 5.11 2.58
N ILE A 39 5.99 5.62 3.08
CA ILE A 39 5.74 7.06 3.19
C ILE A 39 5.63 7.43 4.67
N GLY A 40 6.53 8.30 5.12
CA GLY A 40 6.42 8.92 6.43
C GLY A 40 5.72 10.26 6.31
N ARG A 41 4.91 10.60 7.29
CA ARG A 41 4.16 11.86 7.34
C ARG A 41 4.65 12.72 8.48
N ALA A 42 4.99 13.98 8.18
CA ALA A 42 5.47 14.92 9.19
C ALA A 42 4.45 15.18 10.31
N GLU A 43 3.17 15.24 9.92
CA GLU A 43 2.07 15.54 10.85
C GLU A 43 1.65 14.35 11.69
N HIS A 44 2.03 13.13 11.28
CA HIS A 44 1.63 11.90 11.94
C HIS A 44 2.81 10.93 12.00
N ALA A 45 3.84 11.32 12.74
CA ALA A 45 5.12 10.60 12.75
C ALA A 45 5.01 9.12 13.14
N ALA A 46 3.94 8.73 13.84
CA ALA A 46 3.72 7.34 14.23
C ALA A 46 2.95 6.53 13.18
N GLU A 47 2.47 7.18 12.12
CA GLU A 47 1.60 6.53 11.13
C GLU A 47 2.19 6.59 9.74
N ASP A 48 3.12 5.70 9.46
CA ASP A 48 3.63 5.54 8.10
C ASP A 48 2.57 4.90 7.21
N LEU A 49 2.72 5.10 5.91
CA LEU A 49 1.85 4.52 4.90
C LEU A 49 2.67 3.70 3.92
N SER A 50 2.01 2.81 3.21
CA SER A 50 2.59 2.00 2.14
C SER A 50 1.87 2.32 0.84
N LEU A 51 2.61 2.83 -0.14
CA LEU A 51 2.10 3.03 -1.49
C LEU A 51 2.53 1.83 -2.34
N ARG A 52 1.55 1.10 -2.86
CA ARG A 52 1.80 -0.04 -3.74
C ARG A 52 1.40 0.33 -5.16
N ILE A 53 2.35 0.19 -6.09
CA ILE A 53 2.13 0.46 -7.51
C ILE A 53 2.24 -0.86 -8.25
N TYR A 54 1.15 -1.27 -8.90
CA TYR A 54 1.07 -2.54 -9.62
C TYR A 54 1.75 -2.42 -10.98
N PRO A 55 2.35 -3.51 -11.49
CA PRO A 55 2.93 -3.50 -12.83
C PRO A 55 1.83 -3.40 -13.88
N ARG A 56 2.18 -2.94 -15.08
CA ARG A 56 1.26 -2.92 -16.20
C ARG A 56 0.82 -4.34 -16.53
N GLY A 57 -0.47 -4.51 -16.80
CA GLY A 57 -1.03 -5.81 -17.16
C GLY A 57 -1.19 -6.78 -16.00
N ALA A 58 -1.04 -6.32 -14.76
CA ALA A 58 -1.26 -7.13 -13.57
C ALA A 58 -2.76 -7.24 -13.27
N GLY A 59 -3.47 -8.08 -13.99
CA GLY A 59 -4.90 -8.25 -13.81
C GLY A 59 -5.69 -6.96 -14.05
N GLY A 60 -7.01 -7.02 -14.00
CA GLY A 60 -7.86 -5.83 -14.08
C GLY A 60 -7.94 -5.10 -12.75
N THR A 61 -8.35 -3.83 -12.80
CA THR A 61 -8.62 -3.05 -11.58
C THR A 61 -9.64 -3.72 -10.69
N ALA A 62 -10.56 -4.50 -11.26
CA ALA A 62 -11.58 -5.23 -10.48
C ALA A 62 -10.96 -6.21 -9.49
N ASP A 63 -9.86 -6.89 -9.85
CA ASP A 63 -9.18 -7.81 -8.95
C ASP A 63 -8.52 -7.06 -7.81
N ILE A 64 -7.93 -5.92 -8.10
CA ILE A 64 -7.30 -5.06 -7.09
C ILE A 64 -8.36 -4.47 -6.16
N GLU A 65 -9.49 -4.05 -6.70
CA GLU A 65 -10.62 -3.55 -5.92
C GLU A 65 -11.15 -4.62 -4.97
N ALA A 66 -11.27 -5.88 -5.45
CA ALA A 66 -11.68 -6.99 -4.61
C ALA A 66 -10.69 -7.27 -3.48
N GLU A 67 -9.40 -7.21 -3.77
CA GLU A 67 -8.35 -7.34 -2.75
C GLU A 67 -8.48 -6.24 -1.68
N MET A 68 -8.67 -5.00 -2.11
CA MET A 68 -8.81 -3.88 -1.18
C MET A 68 -10.07 -3.99 -0.33
N ALA A 69 -11.18 -4.42 -0.91
CA ALA A 69 -12.42 -4.65 -0.17
C ALA A 69 -12.24 -5.75 0.88
N TRP A 70 -11.51 -6.81 0.52
CA TRP A 70 -11.22 -7.90 1.44
C TRP A 70 -10.35 -7.44 2.61
N LEU A 71 -9.29 -6.67 2.34
CA LEU A 71 -8.43 -6.11 3.38
C LEU A 71 -9.21 -5.18 4.30
N ALA A 72 -10.06 -4.33 3.76
CA ALA A 72 -10.89 -3.44 4.55
C ALA A 72 -11.82 -4.24 5.47
N GLY A 73 -12.43 -5.30 4.96
CA GLY A 73 -13.29 -6.18 5.76
C GLY A 73 -12.53 -6.89 6.87
N LEU A 74 -11.31 -7.35 6.61
CA LEU A 74 -10.46 -7.96 7.63
C LEU A 74 -10.10 -6.96 8.73
N GLY A 75 -9.78 -5.73 8.35
CA GLY A 75 -9.49 -4.66 9.31
C GLY A 75 -10.68 -4.35 10.20
N ASP A 76 -11.88 -4.26 9.60
CA ASP A 76 -13.13 -4.03 10.34
C ASP A 76 -13.44 -5.18 11.30
N ALA A 77 -13.04 -6.40 10.94
CA ALA A 77 -13.21 -7.58 11.81
C ALA A 77 -12.15 -7.67 12.90
N GLY A 78 -11.25 -6.69 13.00
CA GLY A 78 -10.22 -6.64 14.03
C GLY A 78 -8.92 -7.34 13.67
N CYS A 79 -8.77 -7.79 12.44
CA CYS A 79 -7.50 -8.38 11.98
C CYS A 79 -6.44 -7.29 11.79
N ARG A 80 -5.20 -7.61 12.15
CA ARG A 80 -4.08 -6.69 11.96
C ARG A 80 -3.53 -6.86 10.54
N VAL A 81 -4.11 -6.12 9.62
CA VAL A 81 -3.73 -6.14 8.21
C VAL A 81 -3.52 -4.70 7.72
N PRO A 82 -2.78 -4.50 6.61
CA PRO A 82 -2.74 -3.18 5.98
C PRO A 82 -4.16 -2.75 5.59
N THR A 83 -4.54 -1.54 5.98
CA THR A 83 -5.88 -1.02 5.72
C THR A 83 -5.82 -0.04 4.56
N PRO A 84 -6.62 -0.24 3.50
CA PRO A 84 -6.65 0.67 2.36
C PRO A 84 -7.15 2.05 2.75
N ARG A 85 -6.56 3.07 2.14
CA ARG A 85 -6.96 4.46 2.31
C ARG A 85 -7.50 4.98 0.99
N ALA A 86 -8.70 5.56 1.01
CA ALA A 86 -9.30 6.14 -0.18
C ALA A 86 -8.59 7.42 -0.60
N GLY A 87 -8.56 7.67 -1.91
CA GLY A 87 -8.15 8.95 -2.45
C GLY A 87 -9.17 10.04 -2.15
N VAL A 88 -8.87 11.26 -2.55
CA VAL A 88 -9.79 12.41 -2.39
C VAL A 88 -11.08 12.21 -3.19
N ASP A 89 -11.07 11.35 -4.21
CA ASP A 89 -12.24 10.98 -5.00
C ASP A 89 -13.08 9.87 -4.37
N GLY A 90 -12.68 9.36 -3.22
CA GLY A 90 -13.36 8.28 -2.51
C GLY A 90 -13.02 6.87 -2.99
N ARG A 91 -12.18 6.72 -4.01
CA ARG A 91 -11.81 5.40 -4.55
C ARG A 91 -10.57 4.85 -3.85
N LEU A 92 -10.58 3.54 -3.61
CA LEU A 92 -9.43 2.85 -3.03
C LEU A 92 -8.34 2.57 -4.07
N VAL A 93 -8.74 2.23 -5.30
CA VAL A 93 -7.80 1.98 -6.39
C VAL A 93 -7.68 3.23 -7.24
N GLN A 94 -6.46 3.68 -7.44
CA GLN A 94 -6.17 4.87 -8.24
C GLN A 94 -5.41 4.46 -9.49
N CYS A 95 -5.53 5.28 -10.54
CA CYS A 95 -4.80 5.09 -11.77
C CYS A 95 -3.72 6.16 -11.88
N ARG A 96 -2.48 5.75 -12.03
CA ARG A 96 -1.37 6.68 -12.24
C ARG A 96 -1.39 7.20 -13.68
N PRO A 97 -0.74 8.35 -13.93
CA PRO A 97 -0.68 8.89 -15.29
C PRO A 97 -0.07 7.95 -16.32
N ASP A 98 0.81 7.03 -15.90
CA ASP A 98 1.41 6.02 -16.79
C ASP A 98 0.49 4.79 -17.02
N GLY A 99 -0.71 4.79 -16.46
CA GLY A 99 -1.69 3.72 -16.61
C GLY A 99 -1.59 2.60 -15.58
N ARG A 100 -0.62 2.65 -14.67
CA ARG A 100 -0.51 1.62 -13.62
C ARG A 100 -1.49 1.92 -12.48
N ALA A 101 -2.07 0.87 -11.92
CA ALA A 101 -2.92 0.98 -10.74
C ALA A 101 -2.06 1.17 -9.49
N ALA A 102 -2.60 1.89 -8.52
CA ALA A 102 -1.93 2.12 -7.24
C ALA A 102 -2.95 2.12 -6.10
N VAL A 103 -2.49 1.68 -4.93
CA VAL A 103 -3.26 1.71 -3.69
C VAL A 103 -2.40 2.25 -2.57
N LEU A 104 -3.01 2.95 -1.64
CA LEU A 104 -2.35 3.45 -0.43
C LEU A 104 -2.91 2.71 0.77
N LEU A 105 -2.02 2.16 1.59
CA LEU A 105 -2.37 1.32 2.71
C LEU A 105 -1.69 1.82 3.97
N SER A 106 -2.25 1.49 5.13
CA SER A 106 -1.53 1.69 6.38
C SER A 106 -0.29 0.80 6.42
N TRP A 107 0.75 1.28 7.09
CA TRP A 107 1.98 0.51 7.27
C TRP A 107 1.79 -0.45 8.44
N VAL A 108 2.04 -1.73 8.21
CA VAL A 108 2.06 -2.73 9.27
C VAL A 108 3.50 -3.15 9.50
N SER A 109 4.01 -2.91 10.70
CA SER A 109 5.36 -3.28 11.07
C SER A 109 5.48 -4.80 11.19
N GLY A 110 6.59 -5.32 10.69
CA GLY A 110 6.86 -6.73 10.73
C GLY A 110 8.23 -7.01 10.15
N ARG A 111 8.62 -8.27 10.17
CA ARG A 111 9.85 -8.75 9.55
C ARG A 111 9.55 -9.90 8.60
N ILE A 112 10.42 -10.09 7.63
CA ILE A 112 10.30 -11.20 6.71
C ILE A 112 10.69 -12.49 7.45
N LEU A 113 9.82 -13.50 7.39
CA LEU A 113 10.06 -14.82 7.98
C LEU A 113 10.48 -15.78 6.87
N ASP A 114 11.73 -15.61 6.41
CA ASP A 114 12.31 -16.45 5.35
C ASP A 114 13.11 -17.63 5.92
N ALA A 115 13.75 -17.40 7.07
CA ALA A 115 14.49 -18.43 7.80
C ALA A 115 14.07 -18.35 9.27
N GLY A 116 13.91 -19.48 9.93
CA GLY A 116 13.49 -19.51 11.34
C GLY A 116 11.99 -19.49 11.52
N LEU A 117 11.22 -19.95 10.55
CA LEU A 117 9.81 -20.21 10.72
C LEU A 117 9.61 -21.24 11.83
N ARG A 118 8.73 -20.89 12.77
CA ARG A 118 8.40 -21.76 13.91
C ARG A 118 6.92 -22.16 13.84
N PRO A 119 6.52 -23.25 14.48
CA PRO A 119 5.10 -23.63 14.55
C PRO A 119 4.18 -22.51 15.00
N LEU A 120 4.65 -21.65 15.91
CA LEU A 120 3.90 -20.49 16.36
C LEU A 120 3.58 -19.52 15.20
N HIS A 121 4.53 -19.29 14.30
CA HIS A 121 4.33 -18.42 13.15
C HIS A 121 3.29 -19.00 12.19
N LEU A 122 3.35 -20.29 11.94
CA LEU A 122 2.38 -20.97 11.09
C LEU A 122 0.98 -20.94 11.68
N ARG A 123 0.85 -21.06 13.00
CA ARG A 123 -0.45 -20.95 13.66
C ARG A 123 -1.02 -19.55 13.54
N ARG A 124 -0.18 -18.52 13.66
CA ARG A 124 -0.61 -17.13 13.50
C ARG A 124 -1.10 -16.85 12.08
N VAL A 125 -0.38 -17.33 11.08
CA VAL A 125 -0.81 -17.21 9.68
C VAL A 125 -2.12 -17.95 9.47
N GLY A 126 -2.25 -19.18 9.98
CA GLY A 126 -3.49 -19.95 9.89
C GLY A 126 -4.66 -19.23 10.53
N ARG A 127 -4.42 -18.55 11.65
CA ARG A 127 -5.44 -17.78 12.35
C ARG A 127 -5.91 -16.57 11.54
N LEU A 128 -5.02 -15.95 10.78
CA LEU A 128 -5.36 -14.83 9.90
C LEU A 128 -6.12 -15.26 8.65
N VAL A 129 -5.82 -16.44 8.12
CA VAL A 129 -6.32 -16.92 6.83
C VAL A 129 -7.48 -17.92 7.01
N GLY A 130 -7.43 -18.74 8.03
CA GLY A 130 -8.36 -19.86 8.24
C GLY A 130 -9.58 -19.54 9.11
N MET A 131 -9.81 -18.30 9.37
CA MET A 131 -10.99 -17.92 10.15
C MET A 131 -12.27 -18.08 9.38
#